data_8ff430ab80be18f31f6a7cc0722579c1
#
_entry.id   8ff430ab80be18f31f6a7cc0722579c1
#
_cell.length_a   1.000
_cell.length_b   1.000
_cell.length_c   1.000
_cell.angle_alpha   90.00
_cell.angle_beta   90.00
_cell.angle_gamma   90.00
#
_symmetry.space_group_name_H-M   'P 1'
#
loop_
_entity.id
_entity.type
_entity.pdbx_description
1 polymer ?
#
loop_
_entity_poly.entity_id
_entity_poly.type
_entity_poly.pdbx_seq_one_letter_code
_entity_poly.pdbx_strand_id
1 'polypeptide(L)'
;MVWPRPRSARLEVIDLPGHAPIEALLAALDAQPHPAVLDSAAGGRPWGRHTVLACRPVARVRLADGRLTGPAGAVLADDADGLWAALGRLSRGVALAGPAPRAGYAPGWIGYLGYELGRWVERLPGRAVRDTPLPDLHLAFYDAILLGDALTGGWQLRRLVFDDPPAGAGLAAEALGELYRRAAAAGPPGGSSTAAEAPCSGTHSPASPVLASRAESNFTPAAYRQAVARAVEYIAAGDIFQVNLSQRLTVPDAPPPLATYLALRRRNPAAYAGYLPIDTPAGRCTLVSSSPELFLRVAGREVLTRPIKGTRPRGRDEGHDAHLAGQLLASAKDNAELAMIIDLLRNDLGRVCEYGSVRVTEPRCLETHPTVHHLVGTVTGRLREGLGVFDLLRASFPGGSITGAPKIRAMEIIDEIEPVARGPYTGCLGLADVAGRSEWNILIRTIVHDRGRALVQAGGGIVADSDPAAEHQETLDKARALLEAIAAARR
;
A
#
# COMPACT_ATOMS: atom_id res chain seq x y z
N MET A 1 25.56 -8.98 -6.43
CA MET A 1 24.61 -9.61 -5.49
C MET A 1 24.58 -8.80 -4.20
N VAL A 2 23.43 -8.57 -3.58
CA VAL A 2 23.35 -7.90 -2.26
C VAL A 2 24.12 -8.72 -1.22
N TRP A 3 23.93 -10.05 -1.26
CA TRP A 3 24.77 -11.01 -0.54
C TRP A 3 25.23 -12.12 -1.48
N PRO A 4 26.53 -12.43 -1.52
CA PRO A 4 27.08 -13.44 -2.45
C PRO A 4 26.58 -14.86 -2.12
N ARG A 5 26.19 -15.11 -0.86
CA ARG A 5 25.60 -16.37 -0.37
C ARG A 5 24.47 -16.05 0.60
N PRO A 6 23.47 -16.94 0.76
CA PRO A 6 22.50 -16.82 1.83
C PRO A 6 23.20 -16.76 3.19
N ARG A 7 22.73 -15.86 4.05
CA ARG A 7 23.22 -15.73 5.43
C ARG A 7 22.31 -16.50 6.37
N SER A 8 22.89 -17.18 7.35
CA SER A 8 22.13 -17.80 8.43
C SER A 8 21.90 -16.78 9.54
N ALA A 9 20.66 -16.74 10.07
CA ALA A 9 20.34 -15.90 11.22
C ALA A 9 19.29 -16.58 12.10
N ARG A 10 19.32 -16.25 13.39
CA ARG A 10 18.26 -16.62 14.35
C ARG A 10 17.38 -15.41 14.62
N LEU A 11 16.08 -15.66 14.79
CA LEU A 11 15.14 -14.63 15.23
C LEU A 11 15.14 -14.56 16.76
N GLU A 12 15.43 -13.38 17.29
CA GLU A 12 15.24 -13.06 18.69
C GLU A 12 14.03 -12.16 18.84
N VAL A 13 13.15 -12.51 19.79
CA VAL A 13 11.92 -11.77 20.10
C VAL A 13 12.01 -11.28 21.54
N ILE A 14 11.91 -9.99 21.75
CA ILE A 14 12.00 -9.31 23.04
C ILE A 14 10.69 -8.57 23.28
N ASP A 15 9.93 -9.00 24.27
CA ASP A 15 8.73 -8.28 24.71
C ASP A 15 9.14 -6.97 25.37
N LEU A 16 8.49 -5.89 24.99
CA LEU A 16 8.79 -4.55 25.46
C LEU A 16 7.76 -4.15 26.54
N PRO A 17 8.20 -3.83 27.76
CA PRO A 17 7.29 -3.49 28.85
C PRO A 17 6.74 -2.07 28.70
N GLY A 18 5.56 -1.83 29.28
CA GLY A 18 4.91 -0.53 29.32
C GLY A 18 4.11 -0.23 28.03
N HIS A 19 3.65 1.00 27.92
CA HIS A 19 2.90 1.51 26.78
C HIS A 19 3.66 2.69 26.17
N ALA A 20 3.91 2.62 24.87
CA ALA A 20 4.51 3.73 24.12
C ALA A 20 3.45 4.30 23.14
N PRO A 21 3.10 5.59 23.26
CA PRO A 21 2.17 6.23 22.33
C PRO A 21 2.70 6.16 20.90
N ILE A 22 1.86 5.75 19.96
CA ILE A 22 2.27 5.55 18.57
C ILE A 22 2.77 6.86 17.93
N GLU A 23 2.18 7.99 18.27
CA GLU A 23 2.59 9.30 17.77
C GLU A 23 4.03 9.65 18.21
N ALA A 24 4.38 9.33 19.46
CA ALA A 24 5.73 9.53 19.97
C ALA A 24 6.74 8.61 19.27
N LEU A 25 6.35 7.34 19.03
CA LEU A 25 7.15 6.38 18.27
C LEU A 25 7.40 6.86 16.85
N LEU A 26 6.35 7.34 16.16
CA LEU A 26 6.45 7.84 14.78
C LEU A 26 7.31 9.09 14.68
N ALA A 27 7.15 10.05 15.61
CA ALA A 27 7.96 11.27 15.65
C ALA A 27 9.46 10.96 15.87
N ALA A 28 9.78 10.04 16.78
CA ALA A 28 11.15 9.64 17.03
C ALA A 28 11.74 8.78 15.89
N LEU A 29 10.91 7.99 15.22
CA LEU A 29 11.30 7.15 14.08
C LEU A 29 11.62 7.99 12.84
N ASP A 30 10.86 9.05 12.56
CA ASP A 30 11.05 9.91 11.38
C ASP A 30 12.43 10.58 11.35
N ALA A 31 13.02 10.81 12.53
CA ALA A 31 14.38 11.33 12.68
C ALA A 31 15.47 10.27 12.40
N GLN A 32 15.12 8.99 12.25
CA GLN A 32 16.09 7.94 11.98
C GLN A 32 16.41 7.84 10.47
N PRO A 33 17.58 7.28 10.10
CA PRO A 33 17.89 6.98 8.72
C PRO A 33 16.91 5.95 8.11
N HIS A 34 16.31 6.28 6.96
CA HIS A 34 15.44 5.41 6.17
C HIS A 34 14.33 4.72 6.99
N PRO A 35 13.47 5.51 7.67
CA PRO A 35 12.38 4.94 8.43
C PRO A 35 11.36 4.27 7.51
N ALA A 36 10.68 3.23 8.00
CA ALA A 36 9.56 2.59 7.32
C ALA A 36 8.47 2.24 8.35
N VAL A 37 7.23 2.53 7.98
CA VAL A 37 6.04 2.26 8.79
C VAL A 37 5.04 1.52 7.94
N LEU A 38 4.60 0.36 8.41
CA LEU A 38 3.40 -0.31 7.96
C LEU A 38 2.45 -0.35 9.16
N ASP A 39 1.29 0.30 9.03
CA ASP A 39 0.44 0.61 10.18
C ASP A 39 -0.98 0.08 10.00
N SER A 40 -1.51 -0.46 11.07
CA SER A 40 -2.88 -0.93 11.17
C SER A 40 -3.73 0.03 11.98
N ALA A 41 -3.82 1.28 11.53
CA ALA A 41 -4.52 2.36 12.22
C ALA A 41 -6.01 2.08 12.49
N ALA A 42 -6.65 1.23 11.67
CA ALA A 42 -8.04 0.83 11.86
C ALA A 42 -8.28 -0.15 13.02
N GLY A 43 -7.23 -0.68 13.64
CA GLY A 43 -7.22 -1.48 14.87
C GLY A 43 -8.19 -2.65 15.00
N GLY A 44 -7.71 -3.76 15.60
CA GLY A 44 -8.59 -4.74 16.26
C GLY A 44 -9.37 -5.75 15.41
N ARG A 45 -9.16 -5.82 14.10
CA ARG A 45 -9.81 -6.81 13.20
C ARG A 45 -8.80 -7.81 12.67
N PRO A 46 -9.22 -9.00 12.18
CA PRO A 46 -8.29 -9.99 11.61
C PRO A 46 -7.47 -9.44 10.44
N TRP A 47 -7.93 -8.37 9.81
CA TRP A 47 -7.27 -7.63 8.73
C TRP A 47 -6.70 -6.33 9.29
N GLY A 48 -5.38 -6.20 9.33
CA GLY A 48 -4.73 -5.02 9.91
C GLY A 48 -4.54 -5.12 11.43
N ARG A 49 -3.89 -6.20 11.87
CA ARG A 49 -3.60 -6.45 13.28
C ARG A 49 -2.29 -5.82 13.76
N HIS A 50 -1.28 -5.82 12.89
CA HIS A 50 0.08 -5.51 13.29
C HIS A 50 0.56 -4.18 12.74
N THR A 51 1.26 -3.41 13.56
CA THR A 51 2.03 -2.25 13.14
C THR A 51 3.50 -2.61 13.14
N VAL A 52 4.21 -2.33 12.04
CA VAL A 52 5.64 -2.58 11.88
C VAL A 52 6.36 -1.24 11.76
N LEU A 53 7.33 -1.00 12.63
CA LEU A 53 8.23 0.15 12.57
C LEU A 53 9.65 -0.34 12.34
N ALA A 54 10.36 0.26 11.37
CA ALA A 54 11.73 -0.10 11.04
C ALA A 54 12.56 1.14 10.69
N CYS A 55 13.88 1.05 10.90
CA CYS A 55 14.84 2.07 10.49
C CYS A 55 16.22 1.44 10.25
N ARG A 56 17.15 2.22 9.69
CA ARG A 56 18.56 1.83 9.51
C ARG A 56 18.72 0.49 8.79
N PRO A 57 18.21 0.35 7.55
CA PRO A 57 18.31 -0.92 6.81
C PRO A 57 19.77 -1.27 6.51
N VAL A 58 20.10 -2.55 6.54
CA VAL A 58 21.45 -3.07 6.21
C VAL A 58 21.68 -3.20 4.70
N ALA A 59 20.62 -3.19 3.90
CA ALA A 59 20.71 -3.22 2.44
C ALA A 59 19.52 -2.48 1.82
N ARG A 60 19.72 -1.92 0.63
CA ARG A 60 18.69 -1.28 -0.17
C ARG A 60 18.86 -1.63 -1.63
N VAL A 61 17.74 -1.81 -2.34
CA VAL A 61 17.70 -1.99 -3.79
C VAL A 61 16.71 -1.02 -4.42
N ARG A 62 17.03 -0.53 -5.61
CA ARG A 62 16.21 0.44 -6.34
C ARG A 62 16.19 0.08 -7.81
N LEU A 63 15.01 0.14 -8.41
CA LEU A 63 14.84 0.08 -9.86
C LEU A 63 14.57 1.49 -10.37
N ALA A 64 15.54 2.06 -11.05
CA ALA A 64 15.44 3.38 -11.67
C ALA A 64 16.26 3.36 -12.98
N ASP A 65 15.84 4.18 -13.94
CA ASP A 65 16.54 4.35 -15.23
C ASP A 65 16.87 3.01 -15.91
N GLY A 66 15.92 2.08 -15.85
CA GLY A 66 16.08 0.77 -16.49
C GLY A 66 17.02 -0.21 -15.77
N ARG A 67 17.46 0.07 -14.54
CA ARG A 67 18.42 -0.77 -13.81
C ARG A 67 18.00 -1.02 -12.37
N LEU A 68 18.07 -2.27 -11.96
CA LEU A 68 18.02 -2.62 -10.53
C LEU A 68 19.42 -2.46 -9.95
N THR A 69 19.56 -1.55 -9.00
CA THR A 69 20.81 -1.31 -8.30
C THR A 69 20.72 -1.72 -6.83
N GLY A 70 21.82 -2.25 -6.30
CA GLY A 70 21.98 -2.63 -4.89
C GLY A 70 22.93 -1.70 -4.14
N PRO A 71 23.47 -2.16 -2.98
CA PRO A 71 24.43 -1.41 -2.20
C PRO A 71 25.63 -0.94 -3.03
N ALA A 72 26.14 0.25 -2.73
CA ALA A 72 27.23 0.91 -3.45
C ALA A 72 27.00 1.09 -4.97
N GLY A 73 25.73 1.09 -5.41
CA GLY A 73 25.39 1.29 -6.82
C GLY A 73 25.63 0.08 -7.73
N ALA A 74 25.91 -1.10 -7.16
CA ALA A 74 26.12 -2.31 -7.94
C ALA A 74 24.86 -2.65 -8.77
N VAL A 75 25.00 -2.81 -10.08
CA VAL A 75 23.91 -3.26 -10.96
C VAL A 75 23.63 -4.74 -10.71
N LEU A 76 22.40 -5.05 -10.35
CA LEU A 76 21.92 -6.40 -10.06
C LEU A 76 21.16 -7.01 -11.24
N ALA A 77 20.49 -6.16 -12.03
CA ALA A 77 19.79 -6.51 -13.26
C ALA A 77 19.51 -5.25 -14.09
N ASP A 78 19.41 -5.41 -15.41
CA ASP A 78 19.06 -4.38 -16.39
C ASP A 78 18.05 -4.89 -17.46
N ASP A 79 17.50 -6.10 -17.24
CA ASP A 79 16.41 -6.66 -18.03
C ASP A 79 15.32 -7.27 -17.10
N ALA A 80 14.18 -7.60 -17.69
CA ALA A 80 13.02 -8.07 -16.95
C ALA A 80 13.25 -9.41 -16.24
N ASP A 81 13.85 -10.39 -16.92
CA ASP A 81 14.07 -11.71 -16.32
C ASP A 81 15.15 -11.66 -15.24
N GLY A 82 16.21 -10.89 -15.47
CA GLY A 82 17.25 -10.60 -14.47
C GLY A 82 16.70 -9.91 -13.23
N LEU A 83 15.76 -8.94 -13.41
CA LEU A 83 15.08 -8.27 -12.31
C LEU A 83 14.33 -9.28 -11.41
N TRP A 84 13.43 -10.07 -11.98
CA TRP A 84 12.62 -11.00 -11.20
C TRP A 84 13.45 -12.12 -10.58
N ALA A 85 14.48 -12.59 -11.30
CA ALA A 85 15.45 -13.53 -10.74
C ALA A 85 16.24 -12.91 -9.58
N ALA A 86 16.65 -11.63 -9.67
CA ALA A 86 17.32 -10.92 -8.58
C ALA A 86 16.42 -10.77 -7.36
N LEU A 87 15.16 -10.36 -7.53
CA LEU A 87 14.19 -10.24 -6.45
C LEU A 87 13.92 -11.59 -5.77
N GLY A 88 13.81 -12.67 -6.54
CA GLY A 88 13.71 -14.03 -6.00
C GLY A 88 14.94 -14.46 -5.19
N ARG A 89 16.16 -14.05 -5.59
CA ARG A 89 17.38 -14.27 -4.79
C ARG A 89 17.38 -13.43 -3.51
N LEU A 90 16.89 -12.18 -3.55
CA LEU A 90 16.81 -11.31 -2.38
C LEU A 90 15.90 -11.89 -1.29
N SER A 91 14.74 -12.46 -1.66
CA SER A 91 13.84 -13.08 -0.69
C SER A 91 14.43 -14.31 0.01
N ARG A 92 15.38 -14.99 -0.65
CA ARG A 92 16.10 -16.16 -0.12
C ARG A 92 17.49 -15.81 0.44
N GLY A 93 17.82 -14.53 0.52
CA GLY A 93 19.15 -14.05 0.93
C GLY A 93 19.48 -14.26 2.41
N VAL A 94 18.47 -14.54 3.24
CA VAL A 94 18.65 -14.90 4.65
C VAL A 94 17.85 -16.18 4.95
N ALA A 95 18.54 -17.15 5.49
CA ALA A 95 17.96 -18.40 5.98
C ALA A 95 17.72 -18.29 7.50
N LEU A 96 16.48 -18.43 7.92
CA LEU A 96 16.13 -18.40 9.34
C LEU A 96 16.48 -19.75 9.97
N ALA A 97 17.40 -19.75 10.92
CA ALA A 97 17.72 -20.90 11.76
C ALA A 97 16.71 -20.98 12.93
N GLY A 98 15.96 -22.08 13.00
CA GLY A 98 14.92 -22.28 14.02
C GLY A 98 13.51 -21.99 13.53
N PRO A 99 12.51 -22.04 14.42
CA PRO A 99 11.11 -21.93 14.05
C PRO A 99 10.73 -20.50 13.65
N ALA A 100 9.88 -20.37 12.63
CA ALA A 100 9.24 -19.12 12.30
C ALA A 100 8.35 -18.62 13.46
N PRO A 101 8.14 -17.30 13.62
CA PRO A 101 7.29 -16.78 14.67
C PRO A 101 5.85 -17.28 14.48
N ARG A 102 5.16 -17.64 15.57
CA ARG A 102 3.78 -18.14 15.52
C ARG A 102 2.80 -17.10 14.98
N ALA A 103 3.02 -15.82 15.29
CA ALA A 103 2.19 -14.70 14.86
C ALA A 103 3.04 -13.48 14.50
N GLY A 104 2.48 -12.57 13.67
CA GLY A 104 3.14 -11.36 13.21
C GLY A 104 4.27 -11.64 12.22
N TYR A 105 5.16 -10.68 12.04
CA TYR A 105 6.21 -10.69 11.03
C TYR A 105 7.60 -10.77 11.67
N ALA A 106 8.54 -11.38 10.98
CA ALA A 106 9.96 -11.28 11.24
C ALA A 106 10.54 -10.04 10.50
N PRO A 107 11.78 -9.63 10.80
CA PRO A 107 12.52 -8.69 9.95
C PRO A 107 12.64 -9.17 8.51
N GLY A 108 12.90 -8.24 7.58
CA GLY A 108 12.98 -8.56 6.15
C GLY A 108 12.95 -7.33 5.25
N TRP A 109 12.50 -7.52 4.03
CA TRP A 109 12.37 -6.47 3.03
C TRP A 109 11.08 -5.68 3.24
N ILE A 110 11.19 -4.36 3.35
CA ILE A 110 10.05 -3.43 3.38
C ILE A 110 10.24 -2.40 2.28
N GLY A 111 9.17 -2.03 1.59
CA GLY A 111 9.22 -1.00 0.57
C GLY A 111 8.03 -1.03 -0.37
N TYR A 112 8.17 -0.39 -1.53
CA TYR A 112 7.11 -0.28 -2.50
C TYR A 112 7.54 -0.71 -3.91
N LEU A 113 6.53 -1.11 -4.69
CA LEU A 113 6.59 -1.36 -6.12
C LEU A 113 5.63 -0.37 -6.79
N GLY A 114 6.14 0.52 -7.64
CA GLY A 114 5.35 1.49 -8.40
C GLY A 114 4.63 0.83 -9.56
N TYR A 115 3.55 1.46 -10.03
CA TYR A 115 2.74 0.96 -11.14
C TYR A 115 3.57 0.67 -12.40
N GLU A 116 4.57 1.49 -12.69
CA GLU A 116 5.45 1.35 -13.86
C GLU A 116 6.31 0.09 -13.83
N LEU A 117 6.43 -0.60 -12.68
CA LEU A 117 7.01 -1.95 -12.63
C LEU A 117 6.25 -2.93 -13.53
N GLY A 118 4.98 -2.65 -13.85
CA GLY A 118 4.19 -3.40 -14.84
C GLY A 118 4.87 -3.51 -16.20
N ARG A 119 5.73 -2.56 -16.58
CA ARG A 119 6.55 -2.60 -17.83
C ARG A 119 7.67 -3.65 -17.78
N TRP A 120 7.96 -4.18 -16.59
CA TRP A 120 8.91 -5.28 -16.37
C TRP A 120 8.20 -6.64 -16.30
N VAL A 121 6.88 -6.63 -16.43
CA VAL A 121 6.03 -7.82 -16.55
C VAL A 121 5.51 -7.95 -17.97
N GLU A 122 5.01 -6.84 -18.56
CA GLU A 122 4.37 -6.79 -19.87
C GLU A 122 4.98 -5.65 -20.72
N ARG A 123 4.90 -5.78 -22.04
CA ARG A 123 5.35 -4.73 -22.97
C ARG A 123 4.26 -3.67 -23.09
N LEU A 124 4.54 -2.46 -22.57
CA LEU A 124 3.63 -1.32 -22.61
C LEU A 124 4.26 -0.17 -23.41
N PRO A 125 3.45 0.69 -24.07
CA PRO A 125 3.93 1.75 -24.96
C PRO A 125 4.86 2.78 -24.29
N GLY A 126 4.59 3.18 -23.06
CA GLY A 126 5.41 4.14 -22.30
C GLY A 126 5.21 5.59 -22.71
N ARG A 127 3.97 6.01 -22.95
CA ARG A 127 3.62 7.37 -23.40
C ARG A 127 3.49 8.38 -22.27
N ALA A 128 3.03 7.94 -21.09
CA ALA A 128 2.81 8.80 -19.95
C ALA A 128 4.11 9.44 -19.43
N VAL A 129 4.08 10.74 -19.15
CA VAL A 129 5.26 11.50 -18.74
C VAL A 129 5.65 11.18 -17.30
N ARG A 130 6.91 10.82 -17.09
CA ARG A 130 7.47 10.66 -15.72
C ARG A 130 7.91 12.01 -15.19
N ASP A 131 7.26 12.52 -14.15
CA ASP A 131 7.49 13.85 -13.59
C ASP A 131 7.84 13.82 -12.09
N THR A 132 7.97 12.62 -11.52
CA THR A 132 8.47 12.41 -10.15
C THR A 132 9.81 11.67 -10.17
N PRO A 133 10.74 11.95 -9.21
CA PRO A 133 12.04 11.30 -9.16
C PRO A 133 12.00 9.93 -8.49
N LEU A 134 10.81 9.42 -8.19
CA LEU A 134 10.65 8.14 -7.50
C LEU A 134 11.06 6.96 -8.40
N PRO A 135 11.80 5.97 -7.86
CA PRO A 135 12.14 4.76 -8.59
C PRO A 135 10.90 3.87 -8.81
N ASP A 136 10.92 2.99 -9.81
CA ASP A 136 9.84 2.03 -10.06
C ASP A 136 9.71 0.98 -8.96
N LEU A 137 10.80 0.74 -8.21
CA LEU A 137 10.85 -0.15 -7.05
C LEU A 137 11.87 0.40 -6.04
N HIS A 138 11.49 0.37 -4.78
CA HIS A 138 12.39 0.61 -3.65
C HIS A 138 12.11 -0.41 -2.56
N LEU A 139 13.09 -1.24 -2.23
CA LEU A 139 13.05 -2.19 -1.13
C LEU A 139 14.26 -1.99 -0.24
N ALA A 140 14.06 -2.02 1.07
CA ALA A 140 15.09 -1.95 2.08
C ALA A 140 15.01 -3.16 3.01
N PHE A 141 16.14 -3.79 3.30
CA PHE A 141 16.20 -4.92 4.21
C PHE A 141 16.53 -4.43 5.62
N TYR A 142 15.62 -4.68 6.52
CA TYR A 142 15.76 -4.35 7.94
C TYR A 142 16.03 -5.62 8.72
N ASP A 143 17.09 -5.63 9.52
CA ASP A 143 17.47 -6.73 10.40
C ASP A 143 16.78 -6.67 11.77
N ALA A 144 16.06 -5.58 12.04
CA ALA A 144 15.22 -5.44 13.22
C ALA A 144 13.96 -4.62 12.93
N ILE A 145 12.88 -4.94 13.65
CA ILE A 145 11.60 -4.23 13.61
C ILE A 145 11.02 -4.09 15.03
N LEU A 146 10.26 -3.02 15.27
CA LEU A 146 9.26 -3.00 16.34
C LEU A 146 7.94 -3.52 15.75
N LEU A 147 7.34 -4.48 16.43
CA LEU A 147 6.05 -5.05 16.05
C LEU A 147 5.04 -4.73 17.15
N GLY A 148 4.05 -3.91 16.83
CA GLY A 148 2.88 -3.65 17.67
C GLY A 148 1.73 -4.60 17.31
N ASP A 149 0.99 -5.07 18.29
CA ASP A 149 -0.19 -5.90 18.13
C ASP A 149 -1.42 -5.15 18.64
N ALA A 150 -2.32 -4.77 17.74
CA ALA A 150 -3.52 -3.99 18.06
C ALA A 150 -4.52 -4.75 18.95
N LEU A 151 -4.46 -6.09 19.02
CA LEU A 151 -5.35 -6.88 19.87
C LEU A 151 -4.88 -6.92 21.34
N THR A 152 -3.56 -6.98 21.55
CA THR A 152 -2.98 -7.05 22.91
C THR A 152 -2.51 -5.70 23.41
N GLY A 153 -2.31 -4.72 22.53
CA GLY A 153 -1.67 -3.44 22.82
C GLY A 153 -0.16 -3.56 23.10
N GLY A 154 0.38 -4.77 23.00
CA GLY A 154 1.78 -5.06 23.29
C GLY A 154 2.71 -4.73 22.13
N TRP A 155 3.98 -4.48 22.47
CA TRP A 155 5.05 -4.26 21.51
C TRP A 155 6.18 -5.26 21.70
N GLN A 156 6.78 -5.67 20.60
CA GLN A 156 7.95 -6.54 20.56
C GLN A 156 9.05 -5.91 19.73
N LEU A 157 10.28 -5.99 20.20
CA LEU A 157 11.46 -5.83 19.37
C LEU A 157 11.84 -7.19 18.80
N ARG A 158 11.82 -7.33 17.49
CA ARG A 158 12.24 -8.53 16.77
C ARG A 158 13.49 -8.23 15.99
N ARG A 159 14.56 -9.05 16.19
CA ARG A 159 15.83 -8.85 15.51
C ARG A 159 16.42 -10.16 14.99
N LEU A 160 17.19 -10.04 13.94
CA LEU A 160 18.01 -11.14 13.40
C LEU A 160 19.39 -11.10 14.04
N VAL A 161 19.81 -12.22 14.59
CA VAL A 161 21.17 -12.45 15.07
C VAL A 161 21.85 -13.34 14.05
N PHE A 162 22.74 -12.75 13.26
CA PHE A 162 23.46 -13.42 12.18
C PHE A 162 24.68 -14.19 12.70
N ASP A 163 24.95 -15.34 12.11
CA ASP A 163 26.20 -16.07 12.34
C ASP A 163 27.40 -15.32 11.74
N ASP A 164 27.20 -14.67 10.56
CA ASP A 164 28.12 -13.76 9.90
C ASP A 164 27.40 -12.45 9.59
N PRO A 165 27.48 -11.42 10.47
CA PRO A 165 26.67 -10.22 10.35
C PRO A 165 27.10 -9.36 9.15
N PRO A 166 26.13 -8.81 8.38
CA PRO A 166 26.44 -7.77 7.41
C PRO A 166 26.82 -6.46 8.09
N ALA A 167 27.52 -5.58 7.36
CA ALA A 167 27.85 -4.26 7.87
C ALA A 167 26.60 -3.49 8.33
N GLY A 168 26.64 -2.93 9.52
CA GLY A 168 25.53 -2.19 10.13
C GLY A 168 24.47 -3.07 10.81
N ALA A 169 24.63 -4.39 10.83
CA ALA A 169 23.72 -5.26 11.57
C ALA A 169 23.69 -4.92 13.06
N GLY A 170 22.50 -4.97 13.66
CA GLY A 170 22.28 -4.64 15.07
C GLY A 170 22.00 -3.17 15.36
N LEU A 171 22.45 -2.24 14.51
CA LEU A 171 22.22 -0.79 14.72
C LEU A 171 20.74 -0.42 14.72
N ALA A 172 19.93 -1.12 13.94
CA ALA A 172 18.48 -0.93 13.92
C ALA A 172 17.85 -1.36 15.26
N ALA A 173 18.26 -2.51 15.81
CA ALA A 173 17.73 -3.02 17.08
C ALA A 173 18.04 -2.08 18.25
N GLU A 174 19.27 -1.56 18.31
CA GLU A 174 19.68 -0.58 19.34
C GLU A 174 18.84 0.70 19.23
N ALA A 175 18.73 1.27 18.01
CA ALA A 175 17.97 2.49 17.77
C ALA A 175 16.47 2.32 18.10
N LEU A 176 15.84 1.22 17.68
CA LEU A 176 14.45 0.94 17.91
C LEU A 176 14.16 0.69 19.40
N GLY A 177 15.04 -0.04 20.10
CA GLY A 177 14.91 -0.28 21.52
C GLY A 177 15.03 1.01 22.34
N GLU A 178 15.96 1.90 22.00
CA GLU A 178 16.09 3.20 22.66
C GLU A 178 14.89 4.12 22.36
N LEU A 179 14.44 4.15 21.11
CA LEU A 179 13.26 4.91 20.70
C LEU A 179 12.02 4.49 21.48
N TYR A 180 11.81 3.18 21.62
CA TYR A 180 10.69 2.66 22.42
C TYR A 180 10.78 3.06 23.89
N ARG A 181 11.95 2.88 24.54
CA ARG A 181 12.14 3.26 25.93
C ARG A 181 11.85 4.73 26.19
N ARG A 182 12.31 5.63 25.30
CA ARG A 182 12.04 7.08 25.41
C ARG A 182 10.56 7.39 25.24
N ALA A 183 9.90 6.78 24.27
CA ALA A 183 8.47 6.98 24.05
C ALA A 183 7.62 6.47 25.22
N ALA A 184 7.99 5.31 25.80
CA ALA A 184 7.33 4.76 26.97
C ALA A 184 7.56 5.59 28.24
N ALA A 185 8.77 6.15 28.42
CA ALA A 185 9.11 7.01 29.56
C ALA A 185 8.43 8.39 29.51
N ALA A 186 8.13 8.90 28.31
CA ALA A 186 7.44 10.18 28.13
C ALA A 186 5.97 10.14 28.62
N GLY A 187 5.40 8.94 28.83
CA GLY A 187 4.01 8.78 29.23
C GLY A 187 3.02 9.25 28.15
N PRO A 188 1.71 9.13 28.39
CA PRO A 188 0.73 9.75 27.54
C PRO A 188 0.89 11.27 27.61
N PRO A 189 0.75 12.00 26.48
CA PRO A 189 0.80 13.46 26.47
C PRO A 189 -0.17 13.99 27.52
N GLY A 190 0.34 14.82 28.44
CA GLY A 190 -0.37 15.28 29.62
C GLY A 190 -1.72 15.92 29.27
N GLY A 191 -2.79 15.40 29.84
CA GLY A 191 -4.15 15.96 29.74
C GLY A 191 -4.99 15.35 28.64
N SER A 192 -5.57 14.20 28.89
CA SER A 192 -7.00 13.89 28.83
C SER A 192 -7.23 12.37 28.85
N SER A 193 -8.11 11.98 29.73
CA SER A 193 -9.05 10.85 29.72
C SER A 193 -8.75 9.73 28.70
N THR A 194 -8.50 8.53 29.25
CA THR A 194 -8.67 7.22 28.59
C THR A 194 -10.15 6.95 28.24
N ALA A 195 -10.79 7.85 27.54
CA ALA A 195 -11.94 7.55 26.72
C ALA A 195 -11.38 7.35 25.31
N ALA A 196 -11.48 6.15 24.77
CA ALA A 196 -11.48 5.97 23.33
C ALA A 196 -12.45 7.05 22.81
N GLU A 197 -11.91 8.15 22.25
CA GLU A 197 -12.74 9.09 21.53
C GLU A 197 -13.45 8.26 20.48
N ALA A 198 -14.77 8.13 20.68
CA ALA A 198 -15.64 7.52 19.70
C ALA A 198 -15.30 8.16 18.35
N PRO A 199 -15.15 7.37 17.27
CA PRO A 199 -14.88 7.90 15.95
C PRO A 199 -15.86 9.03 15.74
N CYS A 200 -15.36 10.23 15.42
CA CYS A 200 -16.16 11.43 15.21
C CYS A 200 -17.37 11.04 14.37
N SER A 201 -18.54 10.98 14.99
CA SER A 201 -19.81 10.72 14.34
C SER A 201 -19.90 11.74 13.21
N GLY A 202 -19.91 11.23 11.98
CA GLY A 202 -19.69 11.97 10.75
C GLY A 202 -20.62 13.14 10.54
N THR A 203 -20.32 14.28 11.13
CA THR A 203 -20.65 15.55 10.55
C THR A 203 -19.49 15.90 9.62
N HIS A 204 -19.63 15.58 8.33
CA HIS A 204 -18.79 16.10 7.28
C HIS A 204 -18.86 17.63 7.36
N SER A 205 -17.92 18.23 8.09
CA SER A 205 -17.65 19.64 7.90
C SER A 205 -17.19 19.79 6.45
N PRO A 206 -17.82 20.66 5.64
CA PRO A 206 -17.40 20.79 4.25
C PRO A 206 -15.90 21.07 4.23
N ALA A 207 -15.16 20.38 3.35
CA ALA A 207 -13.74 20.60 3.13
C ALA A 207 -13.51 22.10 3.06
N SER A 208 -12.53 22.62 3.81
CA SER A 208 -12.26 24.06 3.79
C SER A 208 -12.14 24.49 2.33
N PRO A 209 -13.05 25.35 1.81
CA PRO A 209 -13.13 25.68 0.38
C PRO A 209 -11.79 26.19 -0.17
N VAL A 210 -10.96 26.74 0.72
CA VAL A 210 -9.65 27.30 0.43
C VAL A 210 -8.62 26.28 -0.02
N LEU A 211 -8.74 24.98 0.33
CA LEU A 211 -7.74 23.98 -0.10
C LEU A 211 -8.16 23.25 -1.38
N ALA A 212 -9.46 23.04 -1.57
CA ALA A 212 -9.97 22.56 -2.85
C ALA A 212 -9.63 23.54 -4.00
N SER A 213 -9.57 24.85 -3.68
CA SER A 213 -9.19 25.91 -4.65
C SER A 213 -7.69 26.02 -4.93
N ARG A 214 -6.81 25.33 -4.16
CA ARG A 214 -5.36 25.33 -4.38
C ARG A 214 -4.84 24.03 -5.02
N ALA A 215 -5.65 23.02 -5.13
CA ALA A 215 -5.26 21.76 -5.76
C ALA A 215 -5.45 21.86 -7.27
N GLU A 216 -4.37 21.69 -8.01
CA GLU A 216 -4.37 21.71 -9.48
C GLU A 216 -4.42 20.29 -10.03
N SER A 217 -5.40 19.99 -10.88
CA SER A 217 -5.48 18.71 -11.58
C SER A 217 -4.61 18.70 -12.85
N ASN A 218 -4.03 17.53 -13.17
CA ASN A 218 -3.39 17.27 -14.46
C ASN A 218 -4.40 17.16 -15.64
N PHE A 219 -5.70 17.21 -15.35
CA PHE A 219 -6.79 17.32 -16.31
C PHE A 219 -7.64 18.55 -16.03
N THR A 220 -8.13 19.22 -17.06
CA THR A 220 -9.31 20.07 -16.87
C THR A 220 -10.55 19.18 -16.67
N PRO A 221 -11.65 19.66 -16.03
CA PRO A 221 -12.87 18.89 -15.91
C PRO A 221 -13.44 18.41 -17.24
N ALA A 222 -13.31 19.20 -18.31
CA ALA A 222 -13.73 18.85 -19.67
C ALA A 222 -12.85 17.73 -20.25
N ALA A 223 -11.52 17.84 -20.10
CA ALA A 223 -10.58 16.86 -20.61
C ALA A 223 -10.74 15.50 -19.89
N TYR A 224 -10.97 15.49 -18.56
CA TYR A 224 -11.23 14.24 -17.84
C TYR A 224 -12.52 13.55 -18.34
N ARG A 225 -13.60 14.33 -18.55
CA ARG A 225 -14.86 13.80 -19.10
C ARG A 225 -14.70 13.26 -20.51
N GLN A 226 -13.87 13.90 -21.34
CA GLN A 226 -13.53 13.37 -22.67
C GLN A 226 -12.73 12.06 -22.56
N ALA A 227 -11.79 11.98 -21.61
CA ALA A 227 -11.02 10.76 -21.35
C ALA A 227 -11.94 9.59 -20.91
N VAL A 228 -12.95 9.86 -20.06
CA VAL A 228 -13.97 8.86 -19.70
C VAL A 228 -14.78 8.45 -20.93
N ALA A 229 -15.27 9.40 -21.74
CA ALA A 229 -16.00 9.09 -22.98
C ALA A 229 -15.16 8.23 -23.94
N ARG A 230 -13.87 8.54 -24.08
CA ARG A 230 -12.94 7.73 -24.87
C ARG A 230 -12.78 6.31 -24.35
N ALA A 231 -12.72 6.14 -23.01
CA ALA A 231 -12.70 4.81 -22.40
C ALA A 231 -13.98 4.02 -22.68
N VAL A 232 -15.16 4.67 -22.64
CA VAL A 232 -16.45 4.06 -23.00
C VAL A 232 -16.47 3.64 -24.47
N GLU A 233 -15.86 4.42 -25.39
CA GLU A 233 -15.71 4.03 -26.79
C GLU A 233 -14.88 2.73 -26.96
N TYR A 234 -13.77 2.56 -26.21
CA TYR A 234 -12.99 1.32 -26.21
C TYR A 234 -13.80 0.13 -25.70
N ILE A 235 -14.68 0.35 -24.71
CA ILE A 235 -15.59 -0.69 -24.22
C ILE A 235 -16.62 -1.06 -25.30
N ALA A 236 -17.23 -0.05 -25.95
CA ALA A 236 -18.19 -0.28 -27.02
C ALA A 236 -17.57 -0.97 -28.22
N ALA A 237 -16.30 -0.71 -28.52
CA ALA A 237 -15.53 -1.39 -29.56
C ALA A 237 -15.15 -2.84 -29.22
N GLY A 238 -15.32 -3.27 -27.95
CA GLY A 238 -15.00 -4.62 -27.49
C GLY A 238 -13.52 -4.80 -27.11
N ASP A 239 -12.74 -3.72 -27.01
CA ASP A 239 -11.32 -3.77 -26.60
C ASP A 239 -11.17 -4.21 -25.14
N ILE A 240 -12.04 -3.70 -24.24
CA ILE A 240 -12.02 -3.93 -22.80
C ILE A 240 -13.44 -3.99 -22.24
N PHE A 241 -13.59 -4.61 -21.06
CA PHE A 241 -14.83 -4.57 -20.28
C PHE A 241 -14.83 -3.42 -19.27
N GLN A 242 -13.65 -3.08 -18.74
CA GLN A 242 -13.43 -2.03 -17.73
C GLN A 242 -12.01 -1.50 -17.83
N VAL A 243 -11.85 -0.19 -17.54
CA VAL A 243 -10.55 0.43 -17.27
C VAL A 243 -10.65 1.33 -16.05
N ASN A 244 -9.64 1.30 -15.19
CA ASN A 244 -9.51 2.25 -14.07
C ASN A 244 -8.81 3.51 -14.60
N LEU A 245 -9.53 4.64 -14.70
CA LEU A 245 -9.00 5.92 -15.15
C LEU A 245 -8.82 6.86 -13.95
N SER A 246 -7.67 7.56 -13.89
CA SER A 246 -7.35 8.44 -12.78
C SER A 246 -6.94 9.84 -13.20
N GLN A 247 -7.10 10.80 -12.28
CA GLN A 247 -6.48 12.11 -12.34
C GLN A 247 -5.59 12.35 -11.13
N ARG A 248 -4.60 13.24 -11.26
CA ARG A 248 -3.70 13.63 -10.18
C ARG A 248 -3.86 15.09 -9.83
N LEU A 249 -4.13 15.33 -8.55
CA LEU A 249 -4.20 16.65 -7.94
C LEU A 249 -2.86 16.99 -7.31
N THR A 250 -2.33 18.17 -7.59
CA THR A 250 -1.11 18.72 -7.00
C THR A 250 -1.46 19.84 -6.03
N VAL A 251 -1.06 19.70 -4.78
CA VAL A 251 -1.21 20.74 -3.75
C VAL A 251 0.18 21.36 -3.50
N PRO A 252 0.40 22.65 -3.83
CA PRO A 252 1.64 23.32 -3.53
C PRO A 252 1.79 23.60 -2.03
N ASP A 253 3.01 23.94 -1.61
CA ASP A 253 3.35 24.31 -0.22
C ASP A 253 2.81 23.29 0.79
N ALA A 254 3.06 22.01 0.54
CA ALA A 254 2.57 20.92 1.37
C ALA A 254 3.22 20.98 2.78
N PRO A 255 2.45 20.68 3.83
CA PRO A 255 2.98 20.57 5.19
C PRO A 255 3.98 19.41 5.31
N PRO A 256 4.74 19.31 6.43
CA PRO A 256 5.66 18.19 6.64
C PRO A 256 4.97 16.83 6.46
N PRO A 257 5.63 15.85 5.79
CA PRO A 257 5.01 14.57 5.50
C PRO A 257 4.51 13.82 6.74
N LEU A 258 5.25 13.85 7.86
CA LEU A 258 4.82 13.21 9.09
C LEU A 258 3.56 13.87 9.67
N ALA A 259 3.46 15.20 9.65
CA ALA A 259 2.26 15.90 10.10
C ALA A 259 1.03 15.49 9.25
N THR A 260 1.24 15.38 7.92
CA THR A 260 0.20 14.88 6.99
C THR A 260 -0.19 13.43 7.33
N TYR A 261 0.79 12.57 7.61
CA TYR A 261 0.51 11.17 7.99
C TYR A 261 -0.30 11.07 9.28
N LEU A 262 0.10 11.79 10.33
CA LEU A 262 -0.63 11.81 11.60
C LEU A 262 -2.05 12.35 11.46
N ALA A 263 -2.26 13.38 10.65
CA ALA A 263 -3.59 13.90 10.33
C ALA A 263 -4.44 12.88 9.56
N LEU A 264 -3.85 12.21 8.57
CA LEU A 264 -4.51 11.18 7.76
C LEU A 264 -4.87 9.96 8.61
N ARG A 265 -3.95 9.49 9.46
CA ARG A 265 -4.13 8.37 10.38
C ARG A 265 -5.33 8.55 11.32
N ARG A 266 -5.52 9.77 11.84
CA ARG A 266 -6.66 10.10 12.72
C ARG A 266 -7.99 10.22 11.95
N ARG A 267 -7.97 10.82 10.75
CA ARG A 267 -9.20 11.12 9.99
C ARG A 267 -9.69 9.95 9.15
N ASN A 268 -8.78 9.18 8.60
CA ASN A 268 -9.05 8.05 7.71
C ASN A 268 -8.21 6.84 8.09
N PRO A 269 -8.46 6.26 9.30
CA PRO A 269 -7.73 5.08 9.73
C PRO A 269 -7.98 3.90 8.77
N ALA A 270 -6.92 3.21 8.37
CA ALA A 270 -6.97 2.09 7.43
C ALA A 270 -6.18 0.88 7.92
N ALA A 271 -6.55 -0.29 7.41
CA ALA A 271 -5.94 -1.56 7.81
C ALA A 271 -4.51 -1.75 7.27
N TYR A 272 -4.18 -1.10 6.15
CA TYR A 272 -2.90 -1.24 5.45
C TYR A 272 -2.30 0.13 5.15
N ALA A 273 -2.27 0.99 6.17
CA ALA A 273 -1.64 2.30 6.09
C ALA A 273 -0.11 2.18 6.08
N GLY A 274 0.57 3.24 5.66
CA GLY A 274 2.03 3.25 5.67
C GLY A 274 2.64 4.64 5.49
N TYR A 275 3.86 4.76 5.98
CA TYR A 275 4.68 5.95 5.85
C TYR A 275 6.09 5.54 5.42
N LEU A 276 6.54 6.00 4.26
CA LEU A 276 7.80 5.58 3.69
C LEU A 276 8.54 6.77 3.04
N PRO A 277 9.48 7.40 3.74
CA PRO A 277 10.43 8.34 3.15
C PRO A 277 11.44 7.62 2.26
N ILE A 278 11.73 8.20 1.10
CA ILE A 278 12.62 7.66 0.08
C ILE A 278 13.55 8.76 -0.38
N ASP A 279 14.85 8.55 -0.17
CA ASP A 279 15.85 9.48 -0.66
C ASP A 279 16.08 9.26 -2.17
N THR A 280 15.97 10.32 -2.94
CA THR A 280 16.21 10.35 -4.38
C THR A 280 17.31 11.35 -4.71
N PRO A 281 17.91 11.31 -5.91
CA PRO A 281 18.89 12.34 -6.32
C PRO A 281 18.33 13.77 -6.31
N ALA A 282 17.01 13.93 -6.46
CA ALA A 282 16.32 15.23 -6.45
C ALA A 282 15.83 15.68 -5.06
N GLY A 283 16.16 14.92 -4.02
CA GLY A 283 15.72 15.14 -2.64
C GLY A 283 14.83 14.02 -2.10
N ARG A 284 14.34 14.17 -0.88
CA ARG A 284 13.49 13.19 -0.24
C ARG A 284 12.05 13.30 -0.73
N CYS A 285 11.51 12.18 -1.20
CA CYS A 285 10.08 11.97 -1.41
C CYS A 285 9.51 11.12 -0.28
N THR A 286 8.21 11.25 0.01
CA THR A 286 7.58 10.44 1.07
C THR A 286 6.22 9.93 0.62
N LEU A 287 6.01 8.62 0.76
CA LEU A 287 4.69 8.01 0.60
C LEU A 287 3.94 8.07 1.93
N VAL A 288 2.75 8.64 1.90
CA VAL A 288 1.82 8.77 3.03
C VAL A 288 0.54 8.08 2.62
N SER A 289 0.34 6.85 3.09
CA SER A 289 -0.74 5.97 2.64
C SER A 289 -1.74 5.64 3.74
N SER A 290 -3.02 5.65 3.38
CA SER A 290 -4.14 5.16 4.19
C SER A 290 -4.93 4.14 3.37
N SER A 291 -4.22 3.13 2.84
CA SER A 291 -4.83 2.12 1.98
C SER A 291 -5.76 1.19 2.75
N PRO A 292 -7.00 1.00 2.28
CA PRO A 292 -7.91 0.01 2.84
C PRO A 292 -7.74 -1.39 2.24
N GLU A 293 -7.04 -1.54 1.10
CA GLU A 293 -7.11 -2.73 0.26
C GLU A 293 -5.86 -3.61 0.39
N LEU A 294 -6.09 -4.89 0.72
CA LEU A 294 -5.07 -5.93 0.66
C LEU A 294 -4.90 -6.41 -0.77
N PHE A 295 -3.71 -6.22 -1.32
CA PHE A 295 -3.34 -6.80 -2.59
C PHE A 295 -3.03 -8.29 -2.46
N LEU A 296 -1.99 -8.63 -1.70
CA LEU A 296 -1.53 -10.01 -1.53
C LEU A 296 -1.01 -10.23 -0.11
N ARG A 297 -1.34 -11.38 0.46
CA ARG A 297 -0.73 -11.90 1.69
C ARG A 297 -0.23 -13.32 1.43
N VAL A 298 0.96 -13.62 1.93
CA VAL A 298 1.53 -14.97 1.89
C VAL A 298 1.92 -15.38 3.30
N ALA A 299 1.61 -16.62 3.66
CA ALA A 299 2.03 -17.26 4.90
C ALA A 299 2.55 -18.68 4.56
N GLY A 300 3.87 -18.84 4.52
CA GLY A 300 4.47 -20.03 3.96
C GLY A 300 4.16 -20.16 2.46
N ARG A 301 3.29 -21.06 2.08
CA ARG A 301 2.81 -21.23 0.69
C ARG A 301 1.36 -20.77 0.50
N GLU A 302 0.63 -20.50 1.57
CA GLU A 302 -0.75 -20.05 1.49
C GLU A 302 -0.83 -18.60 1.05
N VAL A 303 -1.61 -18.37 0.01
CA VAL A 303 -1.83 -17.03 -0.60
C VAL A 303 -3.26 -16.60 -0.33
N LEU A 304 -3.41 -15.29 -0.10
CA LEU A 304 -4.70 -14.64 0.06
C LEU A 304 -4.69 -13.28 -0.61
N THR A 305 -5.78 -12.93 -1.31
CA THR A 305 -6.04 -11.60 -1.86
C THR A 305 -7.48 -11.19 -1.56
N ARG A 306 -7.69 -9.86 -1.32
CA ARG A 306 -9.00 -9.35 -0.90
C ARG A 306 -9.35 -8.04 -1.61
N PRO A 307 -9.88 -8.13 -2.83
CA PRO A 307 -10.30 -6.95 -3.59
C PRO A 307 -11.53 -6.31 -2.95
N ILE A 308 -11.57 -4.99 -3.04
CA ILE A 308 -12.71 -4.16 -2.61
C ILE A 308 -13.39 -3.58 -3.85
N LYS A 309 -14.72 -3.75 -3.94
CA LYS A 309 -15.57 -3.05 -4.90
C LYS A 309 -16.86 -2.60 -4.21
N GLY A 310 -17.35 -1.45 -4.61
CA GLY A 310 -18.49 -0.84 -3.95
C GLY A 310 -18.17 -0.26 -2.57
N THR A 311 -18.62 0.96 -2.36
CA THR A 311 -18.45 1.68 -1.09
C THR A 311 -19.69 2.52 -0.83
N ARG A 312 -20.17 2.51 0.41
CA ARG A 312 -21.22 3.44 0.89
C ARG A 312 -20.74 4.09 2.18
N PRO A 313 -21.07 5.37 2.41
CA PRO A 313 -20.78 6.02 3.69
C PRO A 313 -21.56 5.36 4.82
N ARG A 314 -21.13 5.61 6.06
CA ARG A 314 -21.92 5.25 7.25
C ARG A 314 -23.18 6.09 7.33
N GLY A 315 -24.23 5.50 7.85
CA GLY A 315 -25.51 6.18 8.09
C GLY A 315 -25.45 7.17 9.25
N ARG A 316 -26.40 8.10 9.27
CA ARG A 316 -26.54 9.09 10.35
C ARG A 316 -27.11 8.49 11.63
N ASP A 317 -27.84 7.41 11.51
CA ASP A 317 -28.46 6.61 12.55
C ASP A 317 -28.44 5.13 12.13
N GLU A 318 -28.80 4.22 13.02
CA GLU A 318 -28.76 2.78 12.80
C GLU A 318 -29.64 2.34 11.62
N GLY A 319 -30.83 2.91 11.48
CA GLY A 319 -31.75 2.60 10.38
C GLY A 319 -31.21 3.04 9.03
N HIS A 320 -30.65 4.26 8.95
CA HIS A 320 -30.02 4.78 7.74
C HIS A 320 -28.72 3.99 7.40
N ASP A 321 -27.97 3.60 8.42
CA ASP A 321 -26.75 2.77 8.23
C ASP A 321 -27.08 1.40 7.65
N ALA A 322 -28.10 0.72 8.20
CA ALA A 322 -28.59 -0.56 7.70
C ALA A 322 -29.16 -0.43 6.27
N HIS A 323 -29.82 0.68 5.95
CA HIS A 323 -30.33 0.96 4.60
C HIS A 323 -29.17 1.08 3.58
N LEU A 324 -28.13 1.86 3.90
CA LEU A 324 -26.96 2.02 3.02
C LEU A 324 -26.19 0.72 2.84
N ALA A 325 -26.03 -0.07 3.90
CA ALA A 325 -25.45 -1.40 3.85
C ALA A 325 -26.27 -2.35 2.95
N GLY A 326 -27.62 -2.32 3.08
CA GLY A 326 -28.53 -3.08 2.23
C GLY A 326 -28.48 -2.67 0.76
N GLN A 327 -28.41 -1.37 0.48
CA GLN A 327 -28.22 -0.86 -0.88
C GLN A 327 -26.93 -1.38 -1.52
N LEU A 328 -25.83 -1.41 -0.76
CA LEU A 328 -24.55 -1.92 -1.25
C LEU A 328 -24.64 -3.41 -1.58
N LEU A 329 -25.22 -4.21 -0.69
CA LEU A 329 -25.42 -5.64 -0.92
C LEU A 329 -26.34 -5.94 -2.12
N ALA A 330 -27.34 -5.12 -2.36
CA ALA A 330 -28.30 -5.26 -3.45
C ALA A 330 -27.81 -4.68 -4.78
N SER A 331 -26.72 -3.92 -4.81
CA SER A 331 -26.20 -3.27 -6.02
C SER A 331 -25.73 -4.29 -7.05
N ALA A 332 -26.46 -4.42 -8.16
CA ALA A 332 -26.11 -5.31 -9.26
C ALA A 332 -24.76 -4.89 -9.88
N LYS A 333 -24.51 -3.60 -10.05
CA LYS A 333 -23.25 -3.04 -10.58
C LYS A 333 -22.06 -3.45 -9.70
N ASP A 334 -22.10 -3.12 -8.40
CA ASP A 334 -21.00 -3.40 -7.48
C ASP A 334 -20.71 -4.91 -7.38
N ASN A 335 -21.75 -5.74 -7.41
CA ASN A 335 -21.65 -7.20 -7.40
C ASN A 335 -20.99 -7.74 -8.69
N ALA A 336 -21.38 -7.23 -9.86
CA ALA A 336 -20.80 -7.64 -11.13
C ALA A 336 -19.33 -7.24 -11.27
N GLU A 337 -18.99 -6.02 -10.84
CA GLU A 337 -17.59 -5.56 -10.80
C GLU A 337 -16.73 -6.41 -9.86
N LEU A 338 -17.23 -6.74 -8.65
CA LEU A 338 -16.51 -7.58 -7.73
C LEU A 338 -16.29 -9.00 -8.30
N ALA A 339 -17.31 -9.59 -8.91
CA ALA A 339 -17.21 -10.92 -9.54
C ALA A 339 -16.16 -10.94 -10.66
N MET A 340 -16.13 -9.90 -11.51
CA MET A 340 -15.14 -9.76 -12.58
C MET A 340 -13.71 -9.64 -12.02
N ILE A 341 -13.49 -8.87 -10.97
CA ILE A 341 -12.16 -8.73 -10.35
C ILE A 341 -11.74 -10.03 -9.64
N ILE A 342 -12.66 -10.71 -8.98
CA ILE A 342 -12.39 -12.04 -8.39
C ILE A 342 -11.91 -13.01 -9.47
N ASP A 343 -12.55 -13.03 -10.64
CA ASP A 343 -12.16 -13.94 -11.74
C ASP A 343 -10.78 -13.57 -12.30
N LEU A 344 -10.48 -12.29 -12.46
CA LEU A 344 -9.15 -11.82 -12.85
C LEU A 344 -8.07 -12.25 -11.86
N LEU A 345 -8.32 -12.11 -10.54
CA LEU A 345 -7.38 -12.54 -9.50
C LEU A 345 -7.23 -14.07 -9.44
N ARG A 346 -8.29 -14.83 -9.70
CA ARG A 346 -8.19 -16.29 -9.85
C ARG A 346 -7.27 -16.67 -11.00
N ASN A 347 -7.35 -15.97 -12.13
CA ASN A 347 -6.45 -16.15 -13.26
C ASN A 347 -5.00 -15.84 -12.86
N ASP A 348 -4.74 -14.69 -12.22
CA ASP A 348 -3.41 -14.29 -11.74
C ASP A 348 -2.80 -15.33 -10.79
N LEU A 349 -3.56 -15.78 -9.79
CA LEU A 349 -3.12 -16.81 -8.83
C LEU A 349 -2.92 -18.16 -9.52
N GLY A 350 -3.76 -18.51 -10.49
CA GLY A 350 -3.68 -19.78 -11.24
C GLY A 350 -2.36 -19.96 -11.99
N ARG A 351 -1.67 -18.86 -12.32
CA ARG A 351 -0.35 -18.88 -12.98
C ARG A 351 0.76 -19.42 -12.08
N VAL A 352 0.64 -19.32 -10.75
CA VAL A 352 1.71 -19.64 -9.78
C VAL A 352 1.28 -20.57 -8.66
N CYS A 353 -0.02 -20.78 -8.46
CA CYS A 353 -0.54 -21.70 -7.45
C CYS A 353 -0.64 -23.13 -7.96
N GLU A 354 -0.73 -24.08 -7.03
CA GLU A 354 -0.99 -25.49 -7.32
C GLU A 354 -2.34 -25.63 -8.04
N TYR A 355 -2.41 -26.55 -8.97
CA TYR A 355 -3.65 -26.82 -9.69
C TYR A 355 -4.76 -27.26 -8.73
N GLY A 356 -5.94 -26.65 -8.86
CA GLY A 356 -7.09 -26.93 -7.98
C GLY A 356 -7.01 -26.30 -6.59
N SER A 357 -5.94 -25.53 -6.25
CA SER A 357 -5.83 -24.87 -4.94
C SER A 357 -6.49 -23.48 -4.91
N VAL A 358 -6.65 -22.84 -6.07
CA VAL A 358 -7.25 -21.50 -6.16
C VAL A 358 -8.76 -21.59 -5.91
N ARG A 359 -9.23 -20.92 -4.87
CA ARG A 359 -10.63 -20.95 -4.42
C ARG A 359 -11.12 -19.56 -4.08
N VAL A 360 -12.38 -19.29 -4.36
CA VAL A 360 -13.11 -18.14 -3.83
C VAL A 360 -13.73 -18.60 -2.51
N THR A 361 -13.14 -18.18 -1.40
CA THR A 361 -13.60 -18.59 -0.06
C THR A 361 -14.73 -17.69 0.44
N GLU A 362 -14.73 -16.42 0.02
CA GLU A 362 -15.81 -15.48 0.27
C GLU A 362 -16.06 -14.71 -1.04
N PRO A 363 -17.11 -15.06 -1.80
CA PRO A 363 -17.41 -14.37 -3.05
C PRO A 363 -17.89 -12.93 -2.81
N ARG A 364 -18.45 -12.70 -1.61
CA ARG A 364 -19.01 -11.42 -1.22
C ARG A 364 -19.16 -11.33 0.30
N CYS A 365 -18.58 -10.31 0.91
CA CYS A 365 -18.68 -9.99 2.33
C CYS A 365 -18.86 -8.48 2.50
N LEU A 366 -19.79 -8.06 3.34
CA LEU A 366 -19.91 -6.67 3.75
C LEU A 366 -18.97 -6.41 4.92
N GLU A 367 -18.03 -5.50 4.74
CA GLU A 367 -17.17 -5.01 5.82
C GLU A 367 -17.58 -3.60 6.23
N THR A 368 -17.87 -3.43 7.52
CA THR A 368 -18.21 -2.14 8.11
C THR A 368 -16.98 -1.55 8.77
N HIS A 369 -16.56 -0.39 8.29
CA HIS A 369 -15.47 0.42 8.84
C HIS A 369 -16.03 1.66 9.56
N PRO A 370 -15.22 2.42 10.32
CA PRO A 370 -15.72 3.59 11.04
C PRO A 370 -16.40 4.62 10.16
N THR A 371 -15.97 4.78 8.92
CA THR A 371 -16.47 5.83 8.01
C THR A 371 -17.25 5.30 6.81
N VAL A 372 -17.11 4.02 6.46
CA VAL A 372 -17.69 3.43 5.25
C VAL A 372 -18.08 1.97 5.43
N HIS A 373 -18.97 1.48 4.56
CA HIS A 373 -19.17 0.06 4.25
C HIS A 373 -18.47 -0.29 2.96
N HIS A 374 -17.82 -1.45 2.91
CA HIS A 374 -17.18 -2.01 1.71
C HIS A 374 -17.76 -3.37 1.36
N LEU A 375 -17.83 -3.66 0.07
CA LEU A 375 -18.09 -4.99 -0.45
C LEU A 375 -16.75 -5.62 -0.83
N VAL A 376 -16.43 -6.76 -0.22
CA VAL A 376 -15.12 -7.42 -0.31
C VAL A 376 -15.27 -8.86 -0.75
N GLY A 377 -14.39 -9.31 -1.63
CA GLY A 377 -14.25 -10.72 -1.95
C GLY A 377 -12.97 -11.30 -1.35
N THR A 378 -12.88 -12.63 -1.21
CA THR A 378 -11.66 -13.30 -0.76
C THR A 378 -11.33 -14.47 -1.70
N VAL A 379 -10.11 -14.43 -2.25
CA VAL A 379 -9.56 -15.52 -3.06
C VAL A 379 -8.31 -16.04 -2.38
N THR A 380 -8.22 -17.37 -2.29
CA THR A 380 -7.07 -18.06 -1.70
C THR A 380 -6.43 -18.98 -2.71
N GLY A 381 -5.19 -19.37 -2.46
CA GLY A 381 -4.44 -20.33 -3.26
C GLY A 381 -3.22 -20.83 -2.51
N ARG A 382 -2.56 -21.85 -3.06
CA ARG A 382 -1.32 -22.39 -2.52
C ARG A 382 -0.21 -22.32 -3.58
N LEU A 383 0.88 -21.58 -3.31
CA LEU A 383 2.00 -21.49 -4.23
C LEU A 383 2.58 -22.87 -4.55
N ARG A 384 2.95 -23.06 -5.82
CA ARG A 384 3.73 -24.25 -6.21
C ARG A 384 5.05 -24.27 -5.44
N GLU A 385 5.57 -25.48 -5.23
CA GLU A 385 6.86 -25.66 -4.57
C GLU A 385 7.98 -24.93 -5.33
N GLY A 386 8.88 -24.31 -4.58
CA GLY A 386 9.99 -23.53 -5.12
C GLY A 386 9.64 -22.10 -5.52
N LEU A 387 8.34 -21.72 -5.60
CA LEU A 387 7.92 -20.34 -5.87
C LEU A 387 7.78 -19.54 -4.56
N GLY A 388 8.01 -18.23 -4.66
CA GLY A 388 7.94 -17.30 -3.54
C GLY A 388 7.11 -16.06 -3.87
N VAL A 389 7.16 -15.08 -2.94
CA VAL A 389 6.36 -13.85 -3.05
C VAL A 389 6.66 -13.04 -4.31
N PHE A 390 7.91 -13.01 -4.79
CA PHE A 390 8.23 -12.24 -6.00
C PHE A 390 7.77 -12.94 -7.28
N ASP A 391 7.66 -14.27 -7.30
CA ASP A 391 7.02 -15.00 -8.39
C ASP A 391 5.52 -14.71 -8.42
N LEU A 392 4.87 -14.64 -7.25
CA LEU A 392 3.47 -14.25 -7.11
C LEU A 392 3.25 -12.82 -7.54
N LEU A 393 4.10 -11.87 -7.10
CA LEU A 393 4.02 -10.47 -7.52
C LEU A 393 4.19 -10.36 -9.04
N ARG A 394 5.17 -11.00 -9.66
CA ARG A 394 5.34 -11.03 -11.11
C ARG A 394 4.07 -11.51 -11.84
N ALA A 395 3.41 -12.53 -11.32
CA ALA A 395 2.21 -13.09 -11.93
C ALA A 395 0.96 -12.21 -11.78
N SER A 396 0.89 -11.38 -10.72
CA SER A 396 -0.31 -10.64 -10.36
C SER A 396 -0.21 -9.13 -10.61
N PHE A 397 1.02 -8.59 -10.72
CA PHE A 397 1.27 -7.15 -10.79
C PHE A 397 1.07 -6.56 -12.20
N PRO A 398 0.52 -5.33 -12.28
CA PRO A 398 -0.20 -4.62 -11.24
C PRO A 398 -1.55 -5.26 -10.93
N GLY A 399 -2.14 -4.93 -9.78
CA GLY A 399 -3.39 -5.51 -9.32
C GLY A 399 -4.54 -5.33 -10.31
N GLY A 400 -5.40 -6.35 -10.46
CA GLY A 400 -6.53 -6.30 -11.38
C GLY A 400 -7.59 -5.28 -10.99
N SER A 401 -7.79 -5.05 -9.67
CA SER A 401 -8.81 -4.13 -9.14
C SER A 401 -8.60 -2.66 -9.52
N ILE A 402 -7.34 -2.31 -9.91
CA ILE A 402 -6.90 -0.94 -10.21
C ILE A 402 -6.38 -0.75 -11.65
N THR A 403 -6.50 -1.76 -12.50
CA THR A 403 -6.14 -1.68 -13.92
C THR A 403 -7.38 -1.78 -14.81
N GLY A 404 -7.92 -2.96 -14.97
CA GLY A 404 -9.09 -3.26 -15.80
C GLY A 404 -9.05 -4.65 -16.39
N ALA A 405 -9.98 -4.96 -17.26
CA ALA A 405 -10.14 -6.27 -17.87
C ALA A 405 -10.42 -6.13 -19.37
N PRO A 406 -9.69 -6.84 -20.27
CA PRO A 406 -8.45 -7.60 -20.04
C PRO A 406 -7.28 -6.70 -19.55
N LYS A 407 -6.45 -7.19 -18.62
CA LYS A 407 -5.47 -6.39 -17.90
C LYS A 407 -4.48 -5.65 -18.81
N ILE A 408 -3.83 -6.34 -19.75
CA ILE A 408 -2.79 -5.76 -20.60
C ILE A 408 -3.39 -4.65 -21.46
N ARG A 409 -4.53 -4.88 -22.11
CA ARG A 409 -5.20 -3.89 -22.94
C ARG A 409 -5.65 -2.67 -22.14
N ALA A 410 -6.18 -2.88 -20.94
CA ALA A 410 -6.52 -1.79 -20.02
C ALA A 410 -5.28 -0.95 -19.65
N MET A 411 -4.13 -1.58 -19.40
CA MET A 411 -2.87 -0.88 -19.12
C MET A 411 -2.36 -0.06 -20.32
N GLU A 412 -2.51 -0.56 -21.55
CA GLU A 412 -2.19 0.20 -22.77
C GLU A 412 -3.06 1.44 -22.91
N ILE A 413 -4.36 1.32 -22.65
CA ILE A 413 -5.33 2.42 -22.70
C ILE A 413 -5.04 3.45 -21.57
N ILE A 414 -4.69 3.01 -20.38
CA ILE A 414 -4.25 3.89 -19.29
C ILE A 414 -3.02 4.71 -19.73
N ASP A 415 -2.01 4.05 -20.31
CA ASP A 415 -0.78 4.72 -20.77
C ASP A 415 -1.03 5.67 -21.97
N GLU A 416 -2.12 5.47 -22.73
CA GLU A 416 -2.54 6.36 -23.80
C GLU A 416 -3.29 7.59 -23.27
N ILE A 417 -4.18 7.40 -22.30
CA ILE A 417 -5.13 8.43 -21.87
C ILE A 417 -4.60 9.29 -20.72
N GLU A 418 -3.90 8.69 -19.75
CA GLU A 418 -3.37 9.43 -18.60
C GLU A 418 -2.11 10.22 -19.01
N PRO A 419 -2.07 11.55 -18.81
CA PRO A 419 -0.96 12.38 -19.30
C PRO A 419 0.34 12.18 -18.51
N VAL A 420 0.27 11.67 -17.29
CA VAL A 420 1.41 11.46 -16.40
C VAL A 420 1.46 10.04 -15.86
N ALA A 421 2.67 9.54 -15.67
CA ALA A 421 2.92 8.24 -15.08
C ALA A 421 2.36 8.16 -13.65
N ARG A 422 1.80 7.01 -13.28
CA ARG A 422 1.15 6.80 -11.98
C ARG A 422 2.13 6.79 -10.80
N GLY A 423 3.36 6.37 -11.05
CA GLY A 423 4.37 6.21 -9.99
C GLY A 423 3.92 5.22 -8.92
N PRO A 424 3.91 5.62 -7.63
CA PRO A 424 3.42 4.77 -6.56
C PRO A 424 1.92 4.46 -6.61
N TYR A 425 1.11 5.37 -7.16
CA TYR A 425 -0.34 5.18 -7.23
C TYR A 425 -0.69 3.89 -7.97
N THR A 426 -1.53 3.06 -7.37
CA THR A 426 -1.93 1.73 -7.87
C THR A 426 -0.80 0.69 -7.96
N GLY A 427 0.38 1.02 -7.43
CA GLY A 427 1.38 0.04 -7.07
C GLY A 427 1.06 -0.66 -5.74
N CYS A 428 2.07 -1.15 -5.04
CA CYS A 428 1.90 -1.75 -3.71
C CYS A 428 3.01 -1.36 -2.75
N LEU A 429 2.67 -1.28 -1.45
CA LEU A 429 3.58 -1.08 -0.32
C LEU A 429 3.43 -2.26 0.63
N GLY A 430 4.53 -2.79 1.14
CA GLY A 430 4.44 -3.91 2.05
C GLY A 430 5.76 -4.45 2.52
N LEU A 431 5.71 -5.68 3.00
CA LEU A 431 6.86 -6.41 3.50
C LEU A 431 6.91 -7.84 2.97
N ALA A 432 8.14 -8.36 2.88
CA ALA A 432 8.46 -9.78 2.71
C ALA A 432 9.51 -10.17 3.75
N ASP A 433 9.13 -10.94 4.76
CA ASP A 433 9.99 -11.30 5.87
C ASP A 433 10.83 -12.56 5.59
N VAL A 434 11.84 -12.78 6.43
CA VAL A 434 12.72 -13.95 6.30
C VAL A 434 12.07 -15.26 6.74
N ALA A 435 10.88 -15.21 7.34
CA ALA A 435 10.11 -16.38 7.79
C ALA A 435 9.11 -16.87 6.74
N GLY A 436 9.14 -16.31 5.51
CA GLY A 436 8.23 -16.68 4.43
C GLY A 436 6.83 -16.08 4.56
N ARG A 437 6.68 -14.98 5.30
CA ARG A 437 5.45 -14.20 5.35
C ARG A 437 5.61 -12.92 4.56
N SER A 438 4.55 -12.49 3.92
CA SER A 438 4.51 -11.20 3.26
C SER A 438 3.09 -10.62 3.25
N GLU A 439 3.02 -9.29 3.19
CA GLU A 439 1.77 -8.55 3.08
C GLU A 439 2.01 -7.29 2.26
N TRP A 440 1.18 -7.10 1.24
CA TRP A 440 1.25 -5.98 0.30
C TRP A 440 -0.14 -5.37 0.15
N ASN A 441 -0.23 -4.06 0.30
CA ASN A 441 -1.45 -3.30 0.01
C ASN A 441 -1.50 -2.91 -1.47
N ILE A 442 -2.64 -2.38 -1.92
CA ILE A 442 -2.71 -1.54 -3.12
C ILE A 442 -2.48 -0.09 -2.70
N LEU A 443 -1.56 0.62 -3.35
CA LEU A 443 -1.30 2.04 -3.07
C LEU A 443 -2.40 2.94 -3.68
N ILE A 444 -3.57 2.92 -3.06
CA ILE A 444 -4.66 3.90 -3.21
C ILE A 444 -4.81 4.69 -1.92
N ARG A 445 -5.55 5.77 -1.95
CA ARG A 445 -5.66 6.68 -0.79
C ARG A 445 -4.28 7.10 -0.27
N THR A 446 -3.40 7.42 -1.20
CA THR A 446 -1.99 7.69 -0.95
C THR A 446 -1.63 9.09 -1.43
N ILE A 447 -0.88 9.80 -0.62
CA ILE A 447 -0.28 11.11 -0.91
C ILE A 447 1.21 10.88 -1.16
N VAL A 448 1.74 11.45 -2.22
CA VAL A 448 3.18 11.51 -2.47
C VAL A 448 3.67 12.91 -2.19
N HIS A 449 4.52 13.07 -1.18
CA HIS A 449 5.24 14.34 -0.96
C HIS A 449 6.49 14.37 -1.83
N ASP A 450 6.63 15.40 -2.64
CA ASP A 450 7.75 15.64 -3.54
C ASP A 450 8.09 17.13 -3.61
N ARG A 451 9.28 17.53 -3.21
CA ARG A 451 9.80 18.90 -3.34
C ARG A 451 8.82 19.98 -2.87
N GLY A 452 8.27 19.83 -1.66
CA GLY A 452 7.31 20.76 -1.07
C GLY A 452 5.89 20.72 -1.67
N ARG A 453 5.60 19.76 -2.57
CA ARG A 453 4.27 19.51 -3.11
C ARG A 453 3.68 18.23 -2.53
N ALA A 454 2.36 18.15 -2.44
CA ALA A 454 1.65 16.91 -2.19
C ALA A 454 0.87 16.50 -3.45
N LEU A 455 1.13 15.30 -3.94
CA LEU A 455 0.48 14.71 -5.10
C LEU A 455 -0.57 13.72 -4.60
N VAL A 456 -1.81 13.92 -5.00
CA VAL A 456 -2.97 13.08 -4.65
C VAL A 456 -3.56 12.53 -5.94
N GLN A 457 -3.46 11.22 -6.15
CA GLN A 457 -4.05 10.58 -7.32
C GLN A 457 -5.27 9.76 -6.93
N ALA A 458 -6.35 9.92 -7.71
CA ALA A 458 -7.61 9.22 -7.50
C ALA A 458 -8.25 8.86 -8.85
N GLY A 459 -8.89 7.69 -8.90
CA GLY A 459 -9.50 7.17 -10.11
C GLY A 459 -10.75 6.34 -9.82
N GLY A 460 -11.45 5.97 -10.89
CA GLY A 460 -12.63 5.12 -10.88
C GLY A 460 -12.58 4.07 -11.99
N GLY A 461 -13.34 2.99 -11.82
CA GLY A 461 -13.51 1.96 -12.83
C GLY A 461 -14.56 2.39 -13.85
N ILE A 462 -14.13 2.67 -15.08
CA ILE A 462 -15.02 3.04 -16.18
C ILE A 462 -15.58 1.77 -16.82
N VAL A 463 -16.88 1.70 -16.91
CA VAL A 463 -17.67 0.62 -17.52
C VAL A 463 -18.62 1.19 -18.59
N ALA A 464 -19.35 0.33 -19.32
CA ALA A 464 -20.22 0.75 -20.42
C ALA A 464 -21.27 1.79 -20.03
N ASP A 465 -21.79 1.70 -18.82
CA ASP A 465 -22.84 2.61 -18.29
C ASP A 465 -22.27 3.81 -17.52
N SER A 466 -20.96 4.06 -17.57
CA SER A 466 -20.33 5.17 -16.84
C SER A 466 -20.73 6.52 -17.42
N ASP A 467 -21.22 7.43 -16.56
CA ASP A 467 -21.46 8.82 -16.89
C ASP A 467 -20.19 9.67 -16.64
N PRO A 468 -19.67 10.37 -17.67
CA PRO A 468 -18.42 11.12 -17.52
C PRO A 468 -18.41 12.19 -16.42
N ALA A 469 -19.56 12.79 -16.12
CA ALA A 469 -19.64 13.80 -15.07
C ALA A 469 -19.64 13.15 -13.66
N ALA A 470 -20.36 12.05 -13.50
CA ALA A 470 -20.39 11.27 -12.28
C ALA A 470 -19.01 10.66 -11.95
N GLU A 471 -18.33 10.07 -12.94
CA GLU A 471 -16.99 9.52 -12.78
C GLU A 471 -15.97 10.60 -12.39
N HIS A 472 -16.03 11.79 -13.00
CA HIS A 472 -15.19 12.91 -12.59
C HIS A 472 -15.45 13.30 -11.14
N GLN A 473 -16.71 13.42 -10.72
CA GLN A 473 -17.08 13.74 -9.34
C GLN A 473 -16.59 12.67 -8.36
N GLU A 474 -16.69 11.39 -8.72
CA GLU A 474 -16.23 10.28 -7.89
C GLU A 474 -14.74 10.37 -7.58
N THR A 475 -13.90 10.79 -8.54
CA THR A 475 -12.46 10.97 -8.29
C THR A 475 -12.20 12.09 -7.28
N LEU A 476 -12.94 13.19 -7.33
CA LEU A 476 -12.84 14.28 -6.37
C LEU A 476 -13.29 13.85 -4.97
N ASP A 477 -14.36 13.06 -4.89
CA ASP A 477 -14.84 12.51 -3.61
C ASP A 477 -13.83 11.54 -3.00
N LYS A 478 -13.17 10.72 -3.82
CA LYS A 478 -12.09 9.84 -3.38
C LYS A 478 -10.84 10.60 -2.92
N ALA A 479 -10.54 11.75 -3.50
CA ALA A 479 -9.42 12.59 -3.08
C ALA A 479 -9.69 13.41 -1.82
N ARG A 480 -10.96 13.65 -1.47
CA ARG A 480 -11.39 14.59 -0.42
C ARG A 480 -10.71 14.35 0.92
N ALA A 481 -10.74 13.12 1.45
CA ALA A 481 -10.15 12.81 2.75
C ALA A 481 -8.64 13.08 2.80
N LEU A 482 -7.94 12.89 1.67
CA LEU A 482 -6.50 13.17 1.55
C LEU A 482 -6.23 14.68 1.56
N LEU A 483 -7.02 15.44 0.83
CA LEU A 483 -6.94 16.92 0.80
C LEU A 483 -7.25 17.51 2.17
N GLU A 484 -8.24 16.98 2.87
CA GLU A 484 -8.59 17.38 4.25
C GLU A 484 -7.48 17.08 5.25
N ALA A 485 -6.78 15.93 5.09
CA ALA A 485 -5.62 15.60 5.93
C ALA A 485 -4.46 16.58 5.70
N ILE A 486 -4.17 16.94 4.43
CA ILE A 486 -3.18 17.97 4.09
C ILE A 486 -3.56 19.32 4.71
N ALA A 487 -4.86 19.69 4.67
CA ALA A 487 -5.37 20.90 5.28
C ALA A 487 -5.18 20.93 6.81
N ALA A 488 -5.52 19.81 7.45
CA ALA A 488 -5.42 19.69 8.90
C ALA A 488 -3.95 19.73 9.40
N ALA A 489 -3.03 19.19 8.61
CA ALA A 489 -1.61 19.18 8.92
C ALA A 489 -0.92 20.55 8.81
N ARG A 490 -1.58 21.57 8.23
CA ARG A 490 -1.10 22.97 8.15
C ARG A 490 -1.41 23.79 9.41
N ARG A 491 -2.33 23.31 10.26
CA ARG A 491 -2.75 23.94 11.52
C ARG A 491 -1.88 23.45 12.68
#